data_b24f4c91a2642a4c225422ed78b0efc7
#
_entry.id   b24f4c91a2642a4c225422ed78b0efc7
#
_cell.length_a   1.000
_cell.length_b   1.000
_cell.length_c   1.000
_cell.angle_alpha   90.00
_cell.angle_beta   90.00
_cell.angle_gamma   90.00
#
_symmetry.space_group_name_H-M   'P 1'
#
loop_
_entity.id
_entity.type
_entity.pdbx_description
1 polymer ?
#
loop_
_entity_poly.entity_id
_entity_poly.type
_entity_poly.pdbx_seq_one_letter_code
_entity_poly.pdbx_strand_id
1 'polypeptide(L)'
;MLEQESQLDRSQIVVIGMACPGMDEPRCAACDAHQPRFADVVIGEAANEGLPAQRRYAALHAFMEQSAADRMAYWTTELARCVKCYACRQACPLCYCERCIVDKNRPTSLDTSATLKGNFAWHITRAFHLAGRCVGCDQCTRVCPAGIDLRLLNLAMAQAAEESFAFRAGTDPQAAPILGSYSQQDQETFIR
;
A
#
# COMPACT_ATOMS: atom_id res chain seq x y z
N MET A 1 -8.58 6.69 9.53
CA MET A 1 -8.68 6.77 8.06
C MET A 1 -10.12 6.88 7.59
N LEU A 2 -10.99 5.87 7.71
CA LEU A 2 -12.41 6.02 7.34
C LEU A 2 -13.11 7.13 8.13
N GLU A 3 -12.85 7.24 9.41
CA GLU A 3 -13.34 8.32 10.25
C GLU A 3 -12.84 9.70 9.79
N GLN A 4 -11.53 9.80 9.56
CA GLN A 4 -10.89 11.08 9.18
C GLN A 4 -11.18 11.51 7.75
N GLU A 5 -11.22 10.58 6.80
CA GLU A 5 -11.34 10.89 5.38
C GLU A 5 -12.77 10.72 4.84
N SER A 6 -13.57 9.85 5.44
CA SER A 6 -14.96 9.60 5.04
C SER A 6 -15.99 10.14 6.04
N GLN A 7 -15.54 10.83 7.08
CA GLN A 7 -16.39 11.44 8.12
C GLN A 7 -17.38 10.46 8.76
N LEU A 8 -16.96 9.20 8.89
CA LEU A 8 -17.77 8.19 9.57
C LEU A 8 -17.68 8.38 11.09
N ASP A 9 -18.81 8.29 11.78
CA ASP A 9 -18.84 8.32 13.22
C ASP A 9 -18.37 6.97 13.80
N ARG A 10 -17.23 6.98 14.51
CA ARG A 10 -16.64 5.78 15.13
C ARG A 10 -17.60 5.08 16.09
N SER A 11 -18.48 5.81 16.75
CA SER A 11 -19.44 5.25 17.69
C SER A 11 -20.50 4.34 17.03
N GLN A 12 -20.70 4.50 15.71
CA GLN A 12 -21.63 3.71 14.92
C GLN A 12 -20.99 2.48 14.26
N ILE A 13 -19.69 2.26 14.50
CA ILE A 13 -18.93 1.19 13.86
C ILE A 13 -18.45 0.20 14.92
N VAL A 14 -18.77 -1.08 14.75
CA VAL A 14 -18.20 -2.18 15.52
C VAL A 14 -17.13 -2.87 14.67
N VAL A 15 -15.90 -2.87 15.14
CA VAL A 15 -14.77 -3.53 14.47
C VAL A 15 -14.57 -4.92 15.08
N ILE A 16 -14.85 -5.95 14.29
CA ILE A 16 -14.61 -7.34 14.67
C ILE A 16 -13.27 -7.77 14.07
N GLY A 17 -12.30 -8.01 14.94
CA GLY A 17 -10.97 -8.51 14.56
C GLY A 17 -10.93 -10.03 14.62
N MET A 18 -10.39 -10.65 13.58
CA MET A 18 -10.12 -12.09 13.60
C MET A 18 -8.63 -12.31 13.84
N ALA A 19 -8.31 -13.01 14.93
CA ALA A 19 -6.94 -13.45 15.19
C ALA A 19 -6.53 -14.48 14.14
N CYS A 20 -5.30 -14.38 13.64
CA CYS A 20 -4.81 -15.27 12.58
C CYS A 20 -4.18 -16.54 13.16
N PRO A 21 -4.73 -17.73 12.90
CA PRO A 21 -4.16 -19.00 13.37
C PRO A 21 -2.91 -19.45 12.57
N GLY A 22 -2.50 -18.67 11.56
CA GLY A 22 -1.50 -19.08 10.58
C GLY A 22 -2.19 -19.70 9.36
N MET A 23 -1.92 -19.14 8.17
CA MET A 23 -2.62 -19.55 6.93
C MET A 23 -1.70 -20.25 5.94
N ASP A 24 -0.39 -20.32 6.23
CA ASP A 24 0.65 -20.90 5.35
C ASP A 24 0.60 -20.38 3.89
N GLU A 25 0.34 -19.09 3.78
CA GLU A 25 0.31 -18.38 2.49
C GLU A 25 1.66 -17.69 2.24
N PRO A 26 2.10 -17.50 0.98
CA PRO A 26 3.38 -16.83 0.68
C PRO A 26 3.54 -15.46 1.36
N ARG A 27 2.43 -14.72 1.52
CA ARG A 27 2.41 -13.43 2.23
C ARG A 27 2.69 -13.56 3.73
N CYS A 28 2.47 -14.73 4.33
CA CYS A 28 2.72 -14.96 5.76
C CYS A 28 4.21 -14.81 6.10
N ALA A 29 5.11 -15.08 5.14
CA ALA A 29 6.55 -14.89 5.32
C ALA A 29 6.96 -13.44 5.64
N ALA A 30 6.12 -12.47 5.31
CA ALA A 30 6.35 -11.04 5.59
C ALA A 30 5.27 -10.44 6.51
N CYS A 31 4.38 -11.25 7.07
CA CYS A 31 3.32 -10.79 7.97
C CYS A 31 3.86 -10.67 9.40
N ASP A 32 3.68 -9.50 9.99
CA ASP A 32 4.09 -9.19 11.36
C ASP A 32 2.90 -8.80 12.26
N ALA A 33 1.67 -9.09 11.83
CA ALA A 33 0.46 -8.77 12.57
C ALA A 33 -0.54 -9.94 12.54
N HIS A 34 -0.46 -10.81 13.53
CA HIS A 34 -1.37 -11.95 13.67
C HIS A 34 -2.53 -11.64 14.61
N GLN A 35 -2.34 -10.68 15.53
CA GLN A 35 -3.35 -10.26 16.50
C GLN A 35 -3.97 -8.93 16.08
N PRO A 36 -5.31 -8.81 16.01
CA PRO A 36 -5.98 -7.53 15.81
C PRO A 36 -5.69 -6.56 16.96
N ARG A 37 -5.19 -5.36 16.67
CA ARG A 37 -4.78 -4.40 17.70
C ARG A 37 -5.89 -3.42 18.10
N PHE A 38 -6.79 -3.09 17.17
CA PHE A 38 -7.77 -2.01 17.33
C PHE A 38 -9.21 -2.49 17.05
N ALA A 39 -9.50 -3.73 17.46
CA ALA A 39 -10.83 -4.30 17.33
C ALA A 39 -11.63 -4.09 18.64
N ASP A 40 -12.93 -3.88 18.50
CA ASP A 40 -13.87 -3.84 19.65
C ASP A 40 -14.15 -5.26 20.16
N VAL A 41 -14.14 -6.23 19.24
CA VAL A 41 -14.32 -7.66 19.54
C VAL A 41 -13.24 -8.45 18.81
N VAL A 42 -12.58 -9.39 19.48
CA VAL A 42 -11.61 -10.30 18.85
C VAL A 42 -12.16 -11.71 18.87
N ILE A 43 -12.11 -12.40 17.72
CA ILE A 43 -12.54 -13.78 17.55
C ILE A 43 -11.33 -14.65 17.20
N GLY A 44 -11.22 -15.79 17.86
CA GLY A 44 -10.15 -16.77 17.66
C GLY A 44 -8.89 -16.48 18.45
N GLU A 45 -7.89 -17.32 18.25
CA GLU A 45 -6.57 -17.21 18.88
C GLU A 45 -5.48 -17.07 17.82
N ALA A 46 -4.51 -16.20 18.05
CA ALA A 46 -3.37 -16.05 17.17
C ALA A 46 -2.38 -17.22 17.39
N ALA A 47 -1.88 -17.79 16.29
CA ALA A 47 -0.96 -18.94 16.37
C ALA A 47 0.39 -18.59 17.03
N ASN A 48 0.89 -17.37 16.79
CA ASN A 48 2.18 -16.89 17.32
C ASN A 48 2.21 -15.35 17.31
N GLU A 49 3.15 -14.77 18.05
CA GLU A 49 3.56 -13.39 17.81
C GLU A 49 4.10 -13.25 16.38
N GLY A 50 3.77 -12.14 15.72
CA GLY A 50 4.15 -11.90 14.33
C GLY A 50 5.67 -11.94 14.13
N LEU A 51 6.10 -12.19 12.90
CA LEU A 51 7.50 -12.12 12.52
C LEU A 51 8.09 -10.74 12.83
N PRO A 52 9.41 -10.65 13.11
CA PRO A 52 10.06 -9.35 13.30
C PRO A 52 9.77 -8.41 12.13
N ALA A 53 9.55 -7.14 12.42
CA ALA A 53 9.25 -6.11 11.41
C ALA A 53 10.29 -6.06 10.27
N GLN A 54 11.54 -6.43 10.56
CA GLN A 54 12.62 -6.51 9.58
C GLN A 54 12.34 -7.47 8.41
N ARG A 55 11.51 -8.50 8.61
CA ARG A 55 11.12 -9.42 7.53
C ARG A 55 10.05 -8.86 6.60
N ARG A 56 9.32 -7.83 7.03
CA ARG A 56 8.28 -7.19 6.23
C ARG A 56 8.80 -6.71 4.87
N TYR A 57 10.01 -6.17 4.85
CA TYR A 57 10.65 -5.59 3.67
C TYR A 57 11.73 -6.47 3.03
N ALA A 58 11.90 -7.73 3.48
CA ALA A 58 12.98 -8.59 2.99
C ALA A 58 12.98 -8.75 1.46
N ALA A 59 11.82 -9.00 0.84
CA ALA A 59 11.72 -9.10 -0.62
C ALA A 59 12.02 -7.76 -1.33
N LEU A 60 11.62 -6.65 -0.73
CA LEU A 60 11.94 -5.32 -1.25
C LEU A 60 13.44 -5.04 -1.16
N HIS A 61 14.08 -5.36 -0.04
CA HIS A 61 15.53 -5.16 0.12
C HIS A 61 16.31 -5.98 -0.90
N ALA A 62 15.98 -7.27 -1.08
CA ALA A 62 16.60 -8.10 -2.12
C ALA A 62 16.41 -7.52 -3.53
N PHE A 63 15.25 -6.95 -3.84
CA PHE A 63 15.01 -6.25 -5.11
C PHE A 63 15.85 -4.98 -5.22
N MET A 64 16.03 -4.24 -4.14
CA MET A 64 16.80 -2.98 -4.12
C MET A 64 18.31 -3.18 -4.23
N GLU A 65 18.83 -4.39 -3.97
CA GLU A 65 20.25 -4.76 -4.23
C GLU A 65 20.62 -4.73 -5.72
N GLN A 66 19.63 -4.86 -6.60
CA GLN A 66 19.83 -4.76 -8.04
C GLN A 66 20.22 -3.34 -8.46
N SER A 67 20.91 -3.21 -9.60
CA SER A 67 21.21 -1.89 -10.17
C SER A 67 19.93 -1.11 -10.51
N ALA A 68 20.00 0.22 -10.53
CA ALA A 68 18.88 1.05 -10.95
C ALA A 68 18.39 0.73 -12.37
N ALA A 69 19.32 0.36 -13.25
CA ALA A 69 19.02 -0.03 -14.64
C ALA A 69 18.22 -1.36 -14.66
N ASP A 70 18.61 -2.36 -13.86
CA ASP A 70 17.93 -3.64 -13.80
C ASP A 70 16.54 -3.49 -13.20
N ARG A 71 16.40 -2.71 -12.13
CA ARG A 71 15.08 -2.41 -11.53
C ARG A 71 14.16 -1.69 -12.51
N MET A 72 14.71 -0.76 -13.31
CA MET A 72 13.92 -0.08 -14.35
C MET A 72 13.53 -1.04 -15.46
N ALA A 73 14.42 -1.92 -15.90
CA ALA A 73 14.13 -2.95 -16.89
C ALA A 73 13.03 -3.92 -16.38
N TYR A 74 13.13 -4.34 -15.12
CA TYR A 74 12.10 -5.14 -14.48
C TYR A 74 10.73 -4.46 -14.55
N TRP A 75 10.60 -3.23 -14.05
CA TRP A 75 9.33 -2.51 -14.06
C TRP A 75 8.82 -2.22 -15.47
N THR A 76 9.72 -1.97 -16.43
CA THR A 76 9.35 -1.79 -17.84
C THR A 76 8.70 -3.06 -18.38
N THR A 77 9.28 -4.21 -18.11
CA THR A 77 8.75 -5.52 -18.53
C THR A 77 7.42 -5.84 -17.84
N GLU A 78 7.37 -5.69 -16.52
CA GLU A 78 6.18 -5.98 -15.73
C GLU A 78 4.99 -5.10 -16.11
N LEU A 79 5.20 -3.79 -16.20
CA LEU A 79 4.11 -2.85 -16.49
C LEU A 79 3.69 -2.86 -17.96
N ALA A 80 4.52 -3.36 -18.87
CA ALA A 80 4.10 -3.62 -20.26
C ALA A 80 3.00 -4.68 -20.36
N ARG A 81 2.96 -5.62 -19.41
CA ARG A 81 1.93 -6.68 -19.35
C ARG A 81 0.59 -6.21 -18.79
N CYS A 82 0.52 -4.99 -18.24
CA CYS A 82 -0.69 -4.47 -17.62
C CYS A 82 -1.77 -4.17 -18.67
N VAL A 83 -2.90 -4.84 -18.56
CA VAL A 83 -4.07 -4.69 -19.46
C VAL A 83 -5.10 -3.68 -18.96
N LYS A 84 -4.78 -2.88 -17.93
CA LYS A 84 -5.69 -1.87 -17.34
C LYS A 84 -7.03 -2.43 -16.86
N CYS A 85 -7.06 -3.63 -16.33
CA CYS A 85 -8.29 -4.23 -15.79
C CYS A 85 -8.76 -3.62 -14.47
N TYR A 86 -7.91 -2.81 -13.79
CA TYR A 86 -8.16 -2.17 -12.50
C TYR A 86 -8.46 -3.12 -11.32
N ALA A 87 -8.32 -4.42 -11.46
CA ALA A 87 -8.55 -5.39 -10.39
C ALA A 87 -7.73 -5.06 -9.13
N CYS A 88 -6.47 -4.65 -9.29
CA CYS A 88 -5.60 -4.24 -8.18
C CYS A 88 -6.12 -3.01 -7.41
N ARG A 89 -6.86 -2.10 -8.06
CA ARG A 89 -7.54 -0.97 -7.43
C ARG A 89 -8.80 -1.43 -6.70
N GLN A 90 -9.63 -2.23 -7.35
CA GLN A 90 -10.90 -2.69 -6.79
C GLN A 90 -10.71 -3.59 -5.56
N ALA A 91 -9.68 -4.43 -5.55
CA ALA A 91 -9.38 -5.31 -4.43
C ALA A 91 -8.65 -4.61 -3.27
N CYS A 92 -8.14 -3.39 -3.47
CA CYS A 92 -7.42 -2.67 -2.43
C CYS A 92 -8.40 -1.94 -1.50
N PRO A 93 -8.50 -2.32 -0.20
CA PRO A 93 -9.42 -1.65 0.72
C PRO A 93 -9.04 -0.19 0.99
N LEU A 94 -7.82 0.21 0.59
CA LEU A 94 -7.29 1.54 0.82
C LEU A 94 -7.37 2.45 -0.43
N CYS A 95 -7.90 1.93 -1.55
CA CYS A 95 -8.23 2.68 -2.75
C CYS A 95 -9.73 3.05 -2.78
N TYR A 96 -10.22 3.77 -1.78
CA TYR A 96 -11.65 4.05 -1.56
C TYR A 96 -12.12 5.39 -2.11
N CYS A 97 -11.29 6.14 -2.82
CA CYS A 97 -11.71 7.40 -3.45
C CYS A 97 -12.87 7.15 -4.43
N GLU A 98 -13.97 7.90 -4.30
CA GLU A 98 -15.10 7.85 -5.25
C GLU A 98 -14.62 8.10 -6.69
N ARG A 99 -13.76 9.09 -6.85
CA ARG A 99 -13.14 9.44 -8.13
C ARG A 99 -11.64 9.56 -7.98
N CYS A 100 -10.91 8.64 -8.60
CA CYS A 100 -9.45 8.66 -8.59
C CYS A 100 -8.91 9.80 -9.47
N ILE A 101 -7.86 10.48 -9.01
CA ILE A 101 -7.22 11.54 -9.79
C ILE A 101 -6.67 11.06 -11.13
N VAL A 102 -6.19 9.82 -11.18
CA VAL A 102 -5.67 9.21 -12.42
C VAL A 102 -6.77 8.83 -13.42
N ASP A 103 -8.04 8.86 -13.02
CA ASP A 103 -9.19 8.62 -13.89
C ASP A 103 -9.84 9.93 -14.38
N LYS A 104 -9.35 11.08 -13.90
CA LYS A 104 -9.86 12.39 -14.35
C LYS A 104 -9.36 12.67 -15.76
N ASN A 105 -10.29 13.00 -16.65
CA ASN A 105 -10.01 13.31 -18.05
C ASN A 105 -10.29 14.76 -18.43
N ARG A 106 -10.72 15.61 -17.47
CA ARG A 106 -11.03 17.04 -17.70
C ARG A 106 -10.65 17.87 -16.48
N PRO A 107 -9.48 18.53 -16.49
CA PRO A 107 -8.38 18.30 -17.42
C PRO A 107 -7.72 16.94 -17.21
N THR A 108 -7.11 16.37 -18.26
CA THR A 108 -6.27 15.18 -18.13
C THR A 108 -4.93 15.61 -17.56
N SER A 109 -4.69 15.28 -16.29
CA SER A 109 -3.41 15.59 -15.61
C SER A 109 -2.32 14.58 -15.94
N LEU A 110 -2.72 13.33 -16.21
CA LEU A 110 -1.84 12.21 -16.51
C LEU A 110 -2.39 11.41 -17.69
N ASP A 111 -1.55 11.10 -18.65
CA ASP A 111 -1.89 10.09 -19.66
C ASP A 111 -1.80 8.70 -18.99
N THR A 112 -2.96 8.09 -18.78
CA THR A 112 -3.08 6.75 -18.21
C THR A 112 -3.62 5.74 -19.22
N SER A 113 -3.39 5.98 -20.52
CA SER A 113 -3.77 5.05 -21.58
C SER A 113 -3.14 3.66 -21.39
N ALA A 114 -3.69 2.63 -22.04
CA ALA A 114 -3.19 1.25 -21.96
C ALA A 114 -1.92 1.05 -22.81
N THR A 115 -0.95 1.91 -22.62
CA THR A 115 0.40 1.86 -23.19
C THR A 115 1.42 1.68 -22.08
N LEU A 116 2.64 1.29 -22.36
CA LEU A 116 3.69 1.18 -21.36
C LEU A 116 3.84 2.48 -20.56
N LYS A 117 3.90 3.63 -21.23
CA LYS A 117 4.02 4.95 -20.59
C LYS A 117 2.82 5.25 -19.70
N GLY A 118 1.62 5.00 -20.17
CA GLY A 118 0.39 5.21 -19.42
C GLY A 118 0.24 4.23 -18.24
N ASN A 119 0.70 2.98 -18.41
CA ASN A 119 0.74 2.00 -17.33
C ASN A 119 1.71 2.45 -16.23
N PHE A 120 2.90 2.91 -16.61
CA PHE A 120 3.88 3.47 -15.69
C PHE A 120 3.28 4.65 -14.90
N ALA A 121 2.77 5.66 -15.59
CA ALA A 121 2.19 6.83 -14.96
C ALA A 121 1.08 6.45 -13.95
N TRP A 122 0.20 5.53 -14.33
CA TRP A 122 -0.90 5.09 -13.48
C TRP A 122 -0.42 4.35 -12.23
N HIS A 123 0.49 3.38 -12.37
CA HIS A 123 0.96 2.57 -11.24
C HIS A 123 1.82 3.37 -10.27
N ILE A 124 2.71 4.24 -10.78
CA ILE A 124 3.54 5.11 -9.94
C ILE A 124 2.66 6.08 -9.15
N THR A 125 1.74 6.78 -9.82
CA THR A 125 0.84 7.71 -9.13
C THR A 125 0.01 6.99 -8.06
N ARG A 126 -0.50 5.79 -8.37
CA ARG A 126 -1.24 4.99 -7.40
C ARG A 126 -0.37 4.61 -6.20
N ALA A 127 0.88 4.20 -6.42
CA ALA A 127 1.80 3.85 -5.33
C ALA A 127 2.06 5.04 -4.41
N PHE A 128 2.28 6.23 -4.96
CA PHE A 128 2.41 7.47 -4.17
C PHE A 128 1.16 7.75 -3.33
N HIS A 129 -0.03 7.59 -3.89
CA HIS A 129 -1.28 7.80 -3.14
C HIS A 129 -1.50 6.75 -2.04
N LEU A 130 -0.83 5.61 -2.12
CA LEU A 130 -0.86 4.56 -1.10
C LEU A 130 0.30 4.63 -0.09
N ALA A 131 1.20 5.61 -0.20
CA ALA A 131 2.40 5.72 0.64
C ALA A 131 2.05 5.63 2.14
N GLY A 132 1.23 6.47 2.67
CA GLY A 132 0.79 6.41 4.08
C GLY A 132 -0.40 5.48 4.35
N ARG A 133 -0.79 4.62 3.42
CA ARG A 133 -1.99 3.78 3.54
C ARG A 133 -1.71 2.29 3.40
N CYS A 134 -0.68 1.91 2.65
CA CYS A 134 -0.40 0.51 2.35
C CYS A 134 0.02 -0.28 3.60
N VAL A 135 -0.74 -1.31 3.93
CA VAL A 135 -0.45 -2.25 5.03
C VAL A 135 0.27 -3.52 4.57
N GLY A 136 0.58 -3.64 3.27
CA GLY A 136 1.31 -4.80 2.73
C GLY A 136 0.49 -6.09 2.61
N CYS A 137 -0.83 -6.00 2.49
CA CYS A 137 -1.74 -7.16 2.46
C CYS A 137 -1.65 -8.05 1.22
N ASP A 138 -0.90 -7.64 0.19
CA ASP A 138 -0.65 -8.36 -1.06
C ASP A 138 -1.86 -8.58 -1.99
N GLN A 139 -3.02 -8.05 -1.68
CA GLN A 139 -4.21 -8.26 -2.53
C GLN A 139 -4.03 -7.75 -3.96
N CYS A 140 -3.30 -6.64 -4.14
CA CYS A 140 -3.06 -6.07 -5.47
C CYS A 140 -2.26 -7.00 -6.41
N THR A 141 -1.29 -7.76 -5.88
CA THR A 141 -0.54 -8.77 -6.62
C THR A 141 -1.41 -10.00 -6.92
N ARG A 142 -2.12 -10.50 -5.90
CA ARG A 142 -2.93 -11.73 -6.00
C ARG A 142 -4.06 -11.65 -7.02
N VAL A 143 -4.68 -10.49 -7.17
CA VAL A 143 -5.80 -10.31 -8.13
C VAL A 143 -5.33 -9.90 -9.52
N CYS A 144 -4.03 -9.69 -9.72
CA CYS A 144 -3.50 -9.26 -11.01
C CYS A 144 -3.53 -10.42 -12.02
N PRO A 145 -4.34 -10.35 -13.10
CA PRO A 145 -4.41 -11.42 -14.08
C PRO A 145 -3.11 -11.56 -14.89
N ALA A 146 -2.27 -10.52 -14.91
CA ALA A 146 -0.95 -10.55 -15.53
C ALA A 146 0.17 -10.98 -14.56
N GLY A 147 -0.15 -11.27 -13.29
CA GLY A 147 0.82 -11.72 -12.30
C GLY A 147 1.91 -10.68 -11.94
N ILE A 148 1.61 -9.39 -12.05
CA ILE A 148 2.56 -8.31 -11.72
C ILE A 148 2.68 -8.19 -10.21
N ASP A 149 3.91 -8.24 -9.68
CA ASP A 149 4.15 -8.05 -8.24
C ASP A 149 4.07 -6.57 -7.83
N LEU A 150 2.85 -6.06 -7.78
CA LEU A 150 2.55 -4.68 -7.39
C LEU A 150 2.83 -4.41 -5.90
N ARG A 151 2.98 -5.46 -5.10
CA ARG A 151 3.31 -5.34 -3.68
C ARG A 151 4.68 -4.69 -3.49
N LEU A 152 5.68 -5.07 -4.28
CA LEU A 152 7.02 -4.48 -4.21
C LEU A 152 6.98 -2.95 -4.36
N LEU A 153 6.23 -2.46 -5.35
CA LEU A 153 6.09 -1.02 -5.59
C LEU A 153 5.42 -0.30 -4.40
N ASN A 154 4.34 -0.89 -3.86
CA ASN A 154 3.63 -0.30 -2.74
C ASN A 154 4.43 -0.39 -1.43
N LEU A 155 5.20 -1.46 -1.21
CA LEU A 155 6.06 -1.59 -0.03
C LEU A 155 7.23 -0.60 -0.06
N ALA A 156 7.77 -0.28 -1.24
CA ALA A 156 8.79 0.75 -1.37
C ALA A 156 8.28 2.12 -0.86
N MET A 157 7.04 2.47 -1.20
CA MET A 157 6.42 3.70 -0.71
C MET A 157 6.06 3.63 0.77
N ALA A 158 5.65 2.46 1.28
CA ALA A 158 5.37 2.28 2.70
C ALA A 158 6.67 2.39 3.55
N GLN A 159 7.77 1.81 3.08
CA GLN A 159 9.06 1.94 3.73
C GLN A 159 9.56 3.40 3.72
N ALA A 160 9.45 4.09 2.58
CA ALA A 160 9.80 5.51 2.50
C ALA A 160 8.98 6.37 3.49
N ALA A 161 7.71 6.03 3.71
CA ALA A 161 6.88 6.69 4.72
C ALA A 161 7.37 6.41 6.15
N GLU A 162 7.78 5.18 6.45
CA GLU A 162 8.35 4.83 7.76
C GLU A 162 9.68 5.55 8.00
N GLU A 163 10.55 5.62 7.00
CA GLU A 163 11.88 6.23 7.12
C GLU A 163 11.83 7.76 7.19
N SER A 164 10.97 8.39 6.38
CA SER A 164 10.94 9.86 6.27
C SER A 164 10.03 10.53 7.30
N PHE A 165 8.97 9.85 7.73
CA PHE A 165 7.93 10.43 8.59
C PHE A 165 7.68 9.64 9.87
N ALA A 166 8.45 8.59 10.15
CA ALA A 166 8.23 7.65 11.27
C ALA A 166 6.77 7.14 11.31
N PHE A 167 6.15 7.02 10.14
CA PHE A 167 4.72 6.68 10.00
C PHE A 167 4.54 5.31 9.37
N ARG A 168 3.83 4.44 10.08
CA ARG A 168 3.45 3.12 9.58
C ARG A 168 1.92 2.98 9.57
N ALA A 169 1.35 2.72 8.39
CA ALA A 169 -0.08 2.55 8.23
C ALA A 169 -0.62 1.39 9.09
N GLY A 170 -1.70 1.63 9.83
CA GLY A 170 -2.41 0.61 10.61
C GLY A 170 -1.79 0.28 11.98
N THR A 171 -0.81 1.05 12.46
CA THR A 171 -0.18 0.80 13.77
C THR A 171 -0.63 1.77 14.87
N ASP A 172 -1.11 2.93 14.51
CA ASP A 172 -1.61 3.93 15.42
C ASP A 172 -2.92 4.57 14.87
N PRO A 173 -4.06 4.41 15.56
CA PRO A 173 -5.32 4.97 15.11
C PRO A 173 -5.41 6.49 15.29
N GLN A 174 -4.51 7.09 16.09
CA GLN A 174 -4.47 8.53 16.35
C GLN A 174 -3.48 9.26 15.44
N ALA A 175 -2.60 8.55 14.74
CA ALA A 175 -1.63 9.16 13.84
C ALA A 175 -2.35 9.84 12.66
N ALA A 176 -2.00 11.11 12.41
CA ALA A 176 -2.51 11.84 11.27
C ALA A 176 -1.96 11.25 9.96
N PRO A 177 -2.78 11.14 8.88
CA PRO A 177 -2.32 10.58 7.61
C PRO A 177 -1.30 11.52 6.95
N ILE A 178 -0.13 10.99 6.56
CA ILE A 178 1.00 11.77 6.02
C ILE A 178 0.68 12.57 4.75
N LEU A 179 -0.29 12.13 3.96
CA LEU A 179 -0.71 12.86 2.74
C LEU A 179 -1.77 13.94 2.99
N GLY A 180 -2.24 14.09 4.22
CA GLY A 180 -3.28 15.04 4.60
C GLY A 180 -2.91 15.89 5.80
N SER A 181 -1.69 15.81 6.29
CA SER A 181 -1.19 16.56 7.46
C SER A 181 0.13 17.25 7.13
N TYR A 182 0.45 18.24 7.94
CA TYR A 182 1.71 18.99 7.88
C TYR A 182 2.38 18.96 9.25
N SER A 183 3.68 18.79 9.27
CA SER A 183 4.53 18.91 10.46
C SER A 183 5.66 19.91 10.20
N GLN A 184 6.02 20.68 11.23
CA GLN A 184 7.18 21.59 11.13
C GLN A 184 8.51 20.85 10.95
N GLN A 185 8.55 19.56 11.24
CA GLN A 185 9.70 18.68 11.07
C GLN A 185 9.75 18.01 9.69
N ASP A 186 8.74 18.21 8.85
CA ASP A 186 8.74 17.65 7.50
C ASP A 186 9.96 18.15 6.70
N GLN A 187 10.58 17.23 5.99
CA GLN A 187 11.77 17.56 5.20
C GLN A 187 11.35 18.32 3.94
N GLU A 188 11.85 19.55 3.79
CA GLU A 188 11.59 20.42 2.65
C GLU A 188 12.84 20.60 1.75
N THR A 189 13.74 19.63 1.75
CA THR A 189 15.01 19.70 1.02
C THR A 189 14.85 19.79 -0.50
N PHE A 190 13.67 19.47 -1.01
CA PHE A 190 13.30 19.57 -2.44
C PHE A 190 12.78 20.96 -2.85
N ILE A 191 12.45 21.82 -1.88
CA ILE A 191 12.07 23.22 -2.13
C ILE A 191 13.35 24.04 -2.19
N ARG A 192 13.65 24.63 -3.33
CA ARG A 192 14.82 25.47 -3.58
C ARG A 192 14.41 26.85 -4.08
#